data_8b49f2cea8d6654a20117654b6a01650
#
_entry.id   8b49f2cea8d6654a20117654b6a01650
#
_cell.length_a   1.000
_cell.length_b   1.000
_cell.length_c   1.000
_cell.angle_alpha   90.00
_cell.angle_beta   90.00
_cell.angle_gamma   90.00
#
_symmetry.space_group_name_H-M   'P 1'
#
loop_
_entity.id
_entity.type
_entity.pdbx_description
1 polymer ?
#
loop_
_entity_poly.entity_id
_entity_poly.type
_entity_poly.pdbx_seq_one_letter_code
_entity_poly.pdbx_strand_id
1 'polypeptide(L)'
;ASIVSSIIYFILGVLRYNFVDDFYLFPTSVLLIEFISSFLLLTGIRFSVKLIYLESIKPKDSSERVLIYGAGVSGLITKRTIEKDALISYNMIGFIDDNKKLSGSILQGLTIFHPSKLENLIKDEGVTQIIMAIQEPNEINRKNIVEICLNNNVSITKVPKPRSWINGEFTT
;
A
#
# COMPACT_ATOMS: atom_id res chain seq x y z
N ALA A 1 14.37 -21.81 11.33
CA ALA A 1 15.71 -22.43 11.51
C ALA A 1 16.39 -21.96 12.80
N SER A 2 16.52 -20.66 13.09
CA SER A 2 17.27 -20.16 14.26
C SER A 2 16.68 -20.53 15.63
N ILE A 3 15.35 -20.54 15.79
CA ILE A 3 14.71 -20.93 17.07
C ILE A 3 14.97 -22.42 17.37
N VAL A 4 14.86 -23.28 16.36
CA VAL A 4 15.14 -24.70 16.49
C VAL A 4 16.59 -24.95 16.85
N SER A 5 17.52 -24.21 16.24
CA SER A 5 18.94 -24.26 16.56
C SER A 5 19.20 -23.84 18.02
N SER A 6 18.63 -22.75 18.49
CA SER A 6 18.76 -22.31 19.89
C SER A 6 18.21 -23.33 20.90
N ILE A 7 17.09 -23.95 20.57
CA ILE A 7 16.51 -25.01 21.41
C ILE A 7 17.43 -26.22 21.45
N ILE A 8 18.00 -26.63 20.30
CA ILE A 8 18.93 -27.76 20.22
C ILE A 8 20.18 -27.47 21.07
N TYR A 9 20.79 -26.28 20.96
CA TYR A 9 21.93 -25.90 21.77
C TYR A 9 21.65 -25.88 23.27
N PHE A 10 20.44 -25.39 23.64
CA PHE A 10 19.99 -25.42 25.03
C PHE A 10 19.86 -26.87 25.57
N ILE A 11 19.20 -27.76 24.81
CA ILE A 11 19.04 -29.17 25.18
C ILE A 11 20.39 -29.86 25.29
N LEU A 12 21.30 -29.64 24.33
CA LEU A 12 22.66 -30.21 24.38
C LEU A 12 23.46 -29.69 25.59
N GLY A 13 23.28 -28.38 25.92
CA GLY A 13 23.90 -27.80 27.12
C GLY A 13 23.40 -28.43 28.42
N VAL A 14 22.11 -28.65 28.54
CA VAL A 14 21.48 -29.30 29.72
C VAL A 14 21.90 -30.79 29.80
N LEU A 15 21.91 -31.50 28.67
CA LEU A 15 22.38 -32.91 28.64
C LEU A 15 23.81 -33.01 29.07
N ARG A 16 24.69 -32.16 28.55
CA ARG A 16 26.10 -32.14 28.91
C ARG A 16 26.32 -31.83 30.39
N TYR A 17 25.51 -30.93 30.97
CA TYR A 17 25.55 -30.61 32.40
C TYR A 17 25.21 -31.83 33.28
N ASN A 18 24.25 -32.68 32.87
CA ASN A 18 23.81 -33.82 33.66
C ASN A 18 24.69 -35.06 33.49
N PHE A 19 25.48 -35.16 32.40
CA PHE A 19 26.27 -36.39 32.08
C PHE A 19 27.76 -36.26 32.32
N VAL A 20 28.28 -35.06 32.58
CA VAL A 20 29.71 -34.84 32.84
C VAL A 20 29.89 -34.49 34.31
N ASP A 21 30.10 -35.50 35.13
CA ASP A 21 30.50 -35.35 36.53
C ASP A 21 31.82 -34.58 36.62
N ASP A 22 31.88 -33.60 37.54
CA ASP A 22 33.05 -32.93 38.09
C ASP A 22 33.67 -31.71 37.37
N PHE A 23 33.11 -31.14 36.30
CA PHE A 23 33.61 -29.87 35.78
C PHE A 23 32.51 -28.82 35.60
N TYR A 24 32.28 -28.00 36.62
CA TYR A 24 31.42 -26.82 36.55
C TYR A 24 31.97 -25.75 35.61
N LEU A 25 31.91 -25.99 34.29
CA LEU A 25 32.38 -25.00 33.34
C LEU A 25 31.39 -23.81 33.18
N PHE A 26 30.11 -24.05 33.35
CA PHE A 26 29.10 -22.98 33.27
C PHE A 26 27.92 -23.25 34.20
N PRO A 27 27.58 -22.31 35.11
CA PRO A 27 26.37 -22.39 35.94
C PRO A 27 25.09 -22.33 35.06
N THR A 28 24.08 -23.09 35.43
CA THR A 28 22.78 -23.20 34.74
C THR A 28 22.12 -21.83 34.49
N SER A 29 22.36 -20.88 35.39
CA SER A 29 21.89 -19.49 35.27
C SER A 29 22.50 -18.78 34.05
N VAL A 30 23.74 -19.05 33.68
CA VAL A 30 24.39 -18.46 32.50
C VAL A 30 23.75 -18.98 31.22
N LEU A 31 23.46 -20.28 31.14
CA LEU A 31 22.75 -20.88 30.00
C LEU A 31 21.35 -20.31 29.82
N LEU A 32 20.64 -20.08 30.93
CA LEU A 32 19.31 -19.44 30.90
C LEU A 32 19.36 -17.99 30.41
N ILE A 33 20.32 -17.21 30.91
CA ILE A 33 20.49 -15.82 30.49
C ILE A 33 20.88 -15.75 29.02
N GLU A 34 21.78 -16.62 28.57
CA GLU A 34 22.20 -16.69 27.15
C GLU A 34 21.03 -17.05 26.25
N PHE A 35 20.21 -18.04 26.63
CA PHE A 35 19.03 -18.43 25.86
C PHE A 35 18.02 -17.29 25.76
N ILE A 36 17.68 -16.63 26.88
CA ILE A 36 16.73 -15.52 26.91
C ILE A 36 17.25 -14.33 26.10
N SER A 37 18.52 -13.97 26.26
CA SER A 37 19.13 -12.84 25.55
C SER A 37 19.18 -13.10 24.04
N SER A 38 19.56 -14.29 23.61
CA SER A 38 19.56 -14.69 22.20
C SER A 38 18.16 -14.70 21.59
N PHE A 39 17.17 -15.18 22.34
CA PHE A 39 15.76 -15.16 21.90
C PHE A 39 15.24 -13.74 21.73
N LEU A 40 15.48 -12.87 22.69
CA LEU A 40 15.06 -11.44 22.62
C LEU A 40 15.77 -10.73 21.48
N LEU A 41 17.07 -10.96 21.29
CA LEU A 41 17.85 -10.31 20.24
C LEU A 41 17.36 -10.74 18.84
N LEU A 42 17.16 -12.05 18.61
CA LEU A 42 16.67 -12.57 17.35
C LEU A 42 15.25 -12.10 17.03
N THR A 43 14.38 -12.07 18.05
CA THR A 43 13.01 -11.58 17.89
C THR A 43 12.98 -10.08 17.65
N GLY A 44 13.79 -9.33 18.40
CA GLY A 44 13.94 -7.88 18.27
C GLY A 44 14.43 -7.46 16.90
N ILE A 45 15.47 -8.13 16.35
CA ILE A 45 15.97 -7.85 15.00
C ILE A 45 14.86 -8.09 13.95
N ARG A 46 14.13 -9.20 14.02
CA ARG A 46 13.05 -9.49 13.08
C ARG A 46 11.93 -8.47 13.14
N PHE A 47 11.57 -8.04 14.36
CA PHE A 47 10.55 -7.02 14.56
C PHE A 47 11.01 -5.66 14.04
N SER A 48 12.27 -5.28 14.30
CA SER A 48 12.88 -4.04 13.80
C SER A 48 12.91 -3.99 12.27
N VAL A 49 13.33 -5.07 11.61
CA VAL A 49 13.32 -5.15 10.14
C VAL A 49 11.91 -4.98 9.60
N LYS A 50 10.91 -5.62 10.23
CA LYS A 50 9.51 -5.47 9.83
C LYS A 50 9.00 -4.03 10.00
N LEU A 51 9.36 -3.36 11.10
CA LEU A 51 8.99 -1.95 11.33
C LEU A 51 9.64 -1.03 10.31
N ILE A 52 10.95 -1.19 10.04
CA ILE A 52 11.67 -0.41 9.02
C ILE A 52 11.06 -0.64 7.64
N TYR A 53 10.73 -1.88 7.30
CA TYR A 53 10.07 -2.22 6.04
C TYR A 53 8.71 -1.52 5.92
N LEU A 54 7.87 -1.55 6.96
CA LEU A 54 6.57 -0.87 6.98
C LEU A 54 6.71 0.66 6.90
N GLU A 55 7.74 1.23 7.53
CA GLU A 55 8.03 2.67 7.45
C GLU A 55 8.54 3.06 6.05
N SER A 56 9.34 2.21 5.41
CA SER A 56 9.89 2.46 4.07
C SER A 56 8.83 2.36 2.96
N ILE A 57 7.70 1.67 3.21
CA ILE A 57 6.57 1.58 2.28
C ILE A 57 5.64 2.80 2.42
N LYS A 58 5.78 3.62 3.49
CA LYS A 58 5.04 4.88 3.55
C LYS A 58 5.42 5.72 2.33
N PRO A 59 4.43 6.25 1.59
CA PRO A 59 4.69 7.04 0.41
C PRO A 59 5.59 8.22 0.80
N LYS A 60 6.76 8.27 0.19
CA LYS A 60 7.63 9.42 0.24
C LYS A 60 6.86 10.60 -0.37
N ASP A 61 7.09 11.82 0.08
CA ASP A 61 6.41 13.07 -0.34
C ASP A 61 6.31 13.35 -1.85
N SER A 62 6.85 12.44 -2.67
CA SER A 62 6.78 12.42 -4.13
C SER A 62 5.70 11.49 -4.70
N SER A 63 4.71 11.07 -3.89
CA SER A 63 3.60 10.28 -4.40
C SER A 63 2.76 11.11 -5.37
N GLU A 64 2.52 10.56 -6.57
CA GLU A 64 1.63 11.19 -7.54
C GLU A 64 0.23 11.39 -6.93
N ARG A 65 -0.26 12.61 -6.98
CA ARG A 65 -1.57 12.97 -6.45
C ARG A 65 -2.64 12.70 -7.49
N VAL A 66 -3.52 11.74 -7.18
CA VAL A 66 -4.41 11.15 -8.16
C VAL A 66 -5.86 11.39 -7.80
N LEU A 67 -6.67 11.74 -8.80
CA LEU A 67 -8.13 11.72 -8.75
C LEU A 67 -8.67 10.59 -9.61
N ILE A 68 -9.71 9.89 -9.14
CA ILE A 68 -10.39 8.84 -9.90
C ILE A 68 -11.69 9.41 -10.45
N TYR A 69 -11.83 9.45 -11.78
CA TYR A 69 -13.06 9.89 -12.43
C TYR A 69 -14.04 8.73 -12.57
N GLY A 70 -15.11 8.79 -11.79
CA GLY A 70 -16.15 7.78 -11.62
C GLY A 70 -16.17 7.21 -10.21
N ALA A 71 -17.24 7.50 -9.45
CA ALA A 71 -17.49 6.98 -8.11
C ALA A 71 -18.34 5.70 -8.10
N GLY A 72 -18.49 5.03 -9.24
CA GLY A 72 -19.21 3.77 -9.37
C GLY A 72 -18.34 2.55 -9.06
N VAL A 73 -18.84 1.37 -9.46
CA VAL A 73 -18.17 0.08 -9.23
C VAL A 73 -16.77 0.04 -9.83
N SER A 74 -16.59 0.57 -11.06
CA SER A 74 -15.29 0.62 -11.72
C SER A 74 -14.29 1.49 -10.96
N GLY A 75 -14.71 2.63 -10.43
CA GLY A 75 -13.87 3.50 -9.60
C GLY A 75 -13.43 2.81 -8.31
N LEU A 76 -14.33 2.08 -7.66
CA LEU A 76 -14.00 1.29 -6.47
C LEU A 76 -12.98 0.18 -6.75
N ILE A 77 -13.14 -0.53 -7.86
CA ILE A 77 -12.18 -1.56 -8.29
C ILE A 77 -10.83 -0.91 -8.56
N THR A 78 -10.81 0.21 -9.29
CA THR A 78 -9.58 0.97 -9.59
C THR A 78 -8.86 1.39 -8.30
N LYS A 79 -9.59 1.99 -7.34
CA LYS A 79 -9.02 2.35 -6.04
C LYS A 79 -8.35 1.17 -5.36
N ARG A 80 -9.06 0.05 -5.23
CA ARG A 80 -8.55 -1.18 -4.59
C ARG A 80 -7.34 -1.76 -5.31
N THR A 81 -7.30 -1.67 -6.63
CA THR A 81 -6.17 -2.15 -7.44
C THR A 81 -4.94 -1.31 -7.18
N ILE A 82 -5.09 0.01 -7.17
CA ILE A 82 -4.01 0.96 -6.88
C ILE A 82 -3.48 0.78 -5.45
N GLU A 83 -4.36 0.62 -4.47
CA GLU A 83 -3.96 0.41 -3.07
C GLU A 83 -3.18 -0.89 -2.84
N LYS A 84 -3.40 -1.90 -3.69
CA LYS A 84 -2.68 -3.18 -3.62
C LYS A 84 -1.35 -3.16 -4.37
N ASP A 85 -1.15 -2.21 -5.26
CA ASP A 85 0.10 -2.08 -6.01
C ASP A 85 1.17 -1.43 -5.13
N ALA A 86 2.05 -2.26 -4.59
CA ALA A 86 3.13 -1.81 -3.72
C ALA A 86 4.29 -1.11 -4.47
N LEU A 87 4.28 -1.15 -5.80
CA LEU A 87 5.36 -0.60 -6.62
C LEU A 87 5.21 0.90 -6.87
N ILE A 88 3.97 1.40 -6.86
CA ILE A 88 3.68 2.80 -7.16
C ILE A 88 2.92 3.41 -5.97
N SER A 89 3.47 4.45 -5.41
CA SER A 89 2.86 5.16 -4.29
C SER A 89 2.00 6.29 -4.83
N TYR A 90 0.69 6.06 -4.93
CA TYR A 90 -0.29 7.07 -5.27
C TYR A 90 -0.92 7.67 -4.01
N ASN A 91 -1.00 9.00 -3.97
CA ASN A 91 -1.81 9.70 -2.98
C ASN A 91 -3.18 10.01 -3.59
N MET A 92 -4.19 9.21 -3.24
CA MET A 92 -5.53 9.38 -3.77
C MET A 92 -6.26 10.51 -3.04
N ILE A 93 -6.52 11.61 -3.74
CA ILE A 93 -7.18 12.81 -3.22
C ILE A 93 -8.70 12.60 -3.12
N GLY A 94 -9.30 11.89 -4.08
CA GLY A 94 -10.75 11.68 -4.09
C GLY A 94 -11.28 11.09 -5.39
N PHE A 95 -12.60 11.06 -5.47
CA PHE A 95 -13.33 10.71 -6.68
C PHE A 95 -13.93 11.95 -7.31
N ILE A 96 -14.11 11.91 -8.63
CA ILE A 96 -14.92 12.87 -9.38
C ILE A 96 -16.10 12.10 -9.99
N ASP A 97 -17.30 12.63 -9.87
CA ASP A 97 -18.49 12.02 -10.47
C ASP A 97 -19.46 13.09 -11.00
N ASP A 98 -20.05 12.81 -12.15
CA ASP A 98 -21.03 13.70 -12.81
C ASP A 98 -22.35 13.79 -12.04
N ASN A 99 -22.64 12.81 -11.20
CA ASN A 99 -23.85 12.75 -10.42
C ASN A 99 -23.80 13.74 -9.24
N LYS A 100 -24.47 14.87 -9.37
CA LYS A 100 -24.55 15.90 -8.33
C LYS A 100 -25.02 15.38 -6.96
N LYS A 101 -25.82 14.31 -6.93
CA LYS A 101 -26.33 13.71 -5.68
C LYS A 101 -25.23 13.05 -4.87
N LEU A 102 -24.15 12.62 -5.50
CA LEU A 102 -23.00 11.98 -4.85
C LEU A 102 -21.96 13.01 -4.39
N SER A 103 -22.01 14.23 -4.90
CA SER A 103 -21.05 15.28 -4.56
C SER A 103 -21.07 15.61 -3.07
N GLY A 104 -19.90 15.61 -2.43
CA GLY A 104 -19.72 15.81 -1.00
C GLY A 104 -19.87 14.55 -0.15
N SER A 105 -20.31 13.43 -0.72
CA SER A 105 -20.36 12.14 -0.02
C SER A 105 -18.96 11.53 0.12
N ILE A 106 -18.79 10.64 1.10
CA ILE A 106 -17.55 9.90 1.33
C ILE A 106 -17.73 8.47 0.83
N LEU A 107 -16.83 8.02 -0.03
CA LEU A 107 -16.80 6.66 -0.56
C LEU A 107 -15.47 6.00 -0.19
N GLN A 108 -15.52 4.98 0.67
CA GLN A 108 -14.32 4.28 1.18
C GLN A 108 -13.20 5.24 1.68
N GLY A 109 -13.58 6.24 2.46
CA GLY A 109 -12.66 7.20 3.07
C GLY A 109 -12.24 8.36 2.17
N LEU A 110 -12.66 8.41 0.90
CA LEU A 110 -12.37 9.48 -0.04
C LEU A 110 -13.63 10.28 -0.37
N THR A 111 -13.48 11.60 -0.50
CA THR A 111 -14.57 12.49 -0.86
C THR A 111 -14.87 12.42 -2.36
N ILE A 112 -16.17 12.48 -2.71
CA ILE A 112 -16.63 12.58 -4.10
C ILE A 112 -16.81 14.05 -4.44
N PHE A 113 -16.17 14.51 -5.50
CA PHE A 113 -16.27 15.88 -6.00
C PHE A 113 -17.06 15.94 -7.31
N HIS A 114 -17.71 17.06 -7.55
CA HIS A 114 -18.31 17.33 -8.85
C HIS A 114 -17.22 17.84 -9.84
N PRO A 115 -17.30 17.53 -11.15
CA PRO A 115 -16.33 17.98 -12.15
C PRO A 115 -16.03 19.49 -12.15
N SER A 116 -17.01 20.33 -11.78
CA SER A 116 -16.80 21.77 -11.66
C SER A 116 -15.75 22.21 -10.64
N LYS A 117 -15.37 21.33 -9.70
CA LYS A 117 -14.34 21.60 -8.70
C LYS A 117 -12.94 21.14 -9.15
N LEU A 118 -12.83 20.51 -10.32
CA LEU A 118 -11.59 19.88 -10.77
C LEU A 118 -10.44 20.90 -10.85
N GLU A 119 -10.67 22.07 -11.43
CA GLU A 119 -9.63 23.07 -11.60
C GLU A 119 -9.08 23.58 -10.25
N ASN A 120 -9.97 23.77 -9.26
CA ASN A 120 -9.55 24.13 -7.91
C ASN A 120 -8.76 23.01 -7.24
N LEU A 121 -9.22 21.75 -7.37
CA LEU A 121 -8.50 20.59 -6.82
C LEU A 121 -7.09 20.43 -7.42
N ILE A 122 -6.93 20.69 -8.71
CA ILE A 122 -5.61 20.67 -9.35
C ILE A 122 -4.69 21.72 -8.73
N LYS A 123 -5.20 22.95 -8.52
CA LYS A 123 -4.41 24.07 -7.97
C LYS A 123 -4.15 23.91 -6.46
N ASP A 124 -5.17 23.56 -5.70
CA ASP A 124 -5.10 23.56 -4.23
C ASP A 124 -4.44 22.29 -3.71
N GLU A 125 -4.78 21.12 -4.29
CA GLU A 125 -4.28 19.82 -3.87
C GLU A 125 -3.09 19.33 -4.70
N GLY A 126 -2.70 20.05 -5.76
CA GLY A 126 -1.58 19.68 -6.61
C GLY A 126 -1.77 18.34 -7.31
N VAL A 127 -2.96 18.08 -7.86
CA VAL A 127 -3.26 16.84 -8.59
C VAL A 127 -2.38 16.74 -9.84
N THR A 128 -1.70 15.61 -9.99
CA THR A 128 -0.78 15.35 -11.12
C THR A 128 -1.37 14.39 -12.15
N GLN A 129 -2.35 13.58 -11.74
CA GLN A 129 -2.93 12.56 -12.61
C GLN A 129 -4.42 12.37 -12.35
N ILE A 130 -5.17 12.12 -13.43
CA ILE A 130 -6.57 11.66 -13.38
C ILE A 130 -6.67 10.27 -14.00
N ILE A 131 -7.30 9.35 -13.26
CA ILE A 131 -7.57 7.99 -13.73
C ILE A 131 -9.04 7.89 -14.13
N MET A 132 -9.30 7.70 -15.42
CA MET A 132 -10.64 7.55 -15.96
C MET A 132 -11.17 6.14 -15.74
N ALA A 133 -12.04 5.97 -14.74
CA ALA A 133 -12.66 4.69 -14.39
C ALA A 133 -14.10 4.55 -14.93
N ILE A 134 -14.66 5.60 -15.53
CA ILE A 134 -15.98 5.56 -16.18
C ILE A 134 -15.86 4.90 -17.54
N GLN A 135 -16.75 3.93 -17.81
CA GLN A 135 -16.75 3.21 -19.09
C GLN A 135 -17.34 4.05 -20.23
N GLU A 136 -18.38 4.81 -19.96
CA GLU A 136 -19.08 5.66 -20.93
C GLU A 136 -19.32 7.05 -20.28
N PRO A 137 -18.30 7.92 -20.26
CA PRO A 137 -18.49 9.28 -19.76
C PRO A 137 -19.35 10.08 -20.74
N ASN A 138 -20.10 11.03 -20.19
CA ASN A 138 -20.77 12.03 -21.03
C ASN A 138 -19.69 12.75 -21.87
N GLU A 139 -19.85 12.78 -23.20
CA GLU A 139 -18.84 13.33 -24.11
C GLU A 139 -18.50 14.81 -23.80
N ILE A 140 -19.49 15.60 -23.38
CA ILE A 140 -19.28 17.01 -23.03
C ILE A 140 -18.38 17.12 -21.79
N ASN A 141 -18.69 16.37 -20.74
CA ASN A 141 -17.92 16.38 -19.51
C ASN A 141 -16.50 15.83 -19.73
N ARG A 142 -16.36 14.80 -20.57
CA ARG A 142 -15.07 14.25 -20.95
C ARG A 142 -14.20 15.30 -21.65
N LYS A 143 -14.75 16.04 -22.63
CA LYS A 143 -14.02 17.10 -23.33
C LYS A 143 -13.54 18.17 -22.35
N ASN A 144 -14.43 18.64 -21.50
CA ASN A 144 -14.10 19.66 -20.49
C ASN A 144 -12.98 19.19 -19.54
N ILE A 145 -13.05 17.95 -19.07
CA ILE A 145 -11.99 17.40 -18.19
C ILE A 145 -10.68 17.33 -18.91
N VAL A 146 -10.66 16.83 -20.15
CA VAL A 146 -9.42 16.73 -20.95
C VAL A 146 -8.83 18.13 -21.19
N GLU A 147 -9.65 19.12 -21.50
CA GLU A 147 -9.20 20.50 -21.70
C GLU A 147 -8.59 21.10 -20.42
N ILE A 148 -9.25 20.92 -19.26
CA ILE A 148 -8.73 21.37 -17.97
C ILE A 148 -7.38 20.69 -17.67
N CYS A 149 -7.29 19.39 -17.92
CA CYS A 149 -6.05 18.64 -17.66
C CYS A 149 -4.89 19.10 -18.57
N LEU A 150 -5.15 19.32 -19.86
CA LEU A 150 -4.15 19.82 -20.80
C LEU A 150 -3.65 21.21 -20.40
N ASN A 151 -4.55 22.09 -20.00
CA ASN A 151 -4.20 23.46 -19.58
C ASN A 151 -3.38 23.50 -18.28
N ASN A 152 -3.47 22.46 -17.44
CA ASN A 152 -2.79 22.39 -16.14
C ASN A 152 -1.66 21.33 -16.10
N ASN A 153 -1.26 20.74 -17.22
CA ASN A 153 -0.24 19.68 -17.31
C ASN A 153 -0.55 18.44 -16.43
N VAL A 154 -1.83 18.08 -16.29
CA VAL A 154 -2.27 16.90 -15.56
C VAL A 154 -2.36 15.72 -16.51
N SER A 155 -1.75 14.58 -16.15
CA SER A 155 -1.81 13.36 -16.97
C SER A 155 -3.16 12.66 -16.84
N ILE A 156 -3.62 12.05 -17.93
CA ILE A 156 -4.87 11.28 -17.95
C ILE A 156 -4.55 9.83 -18.33
N THR A 157 -4.93 8.90 -17.45
CA THR A 157 -4.81 7.47 -17.69
C THR A 157 -6.20 6.84 -17.74
N LYS A 158 -6.44 5.98 -18.74
CA LYS A 158 -7.70 5.26 -18.87
C LYS A 158 -7.55 3.82 -18.37
N VAL A 159 -8.47 3.40 -17.51
CA VAL A 159 -8.53 2.00 -17.06
C VAL A 159 -9.20 1.17 -18.16
N PRO A 160 -8.58 0.07 -18.62
CA PRO A 160 -9.20 -0.85 -19.58
C PRO A 160 -10.48 -1.46 -19.01
N LYS A 161 -11.42 -1.83 -19.88
CA LYS A 161 -12.68 -2.47 -19.47
C LYS A 161 -12.38 -3.82 -18.79
N PRO A 162 -13.04 -4.17 -17.65
CA PRO A 162 -12.82 -5.44 -16.96
C PRO A 162 -12.99 -6.68 -17.88
N ARG A 163 -13.89 -6.60 -18.88
CA ARG A 163 -14.12 -7.67 -19.86
C ARG A 163 -12.92 -7.92 -20.78
N SER A 164 -12.11 -6.91 -21.09
CA SER A 164 -10.91 -7.09 -21.93
C SER A 164 -9.81 -7.86 -21.22
N TRP A 165 -9.77 -7.83 -19.89
CA TRP A 165 -8.80 -8.58 -19.08
C TRP A 165 -9.15 -10.09 -19.04
N ILE A 166 -10.46 -10.42 -19.05
CA ILE A 166 -10.92 -11.81 -19.00
C ILE A 166 -10.71 -12.50 -20.35
N ASN A 167 -10.83 -11.76 -21.45
CA ASN A 167 -10.71 -12.31 -22.82
C ASN A 167 -9.28 -12.25 -23.41
N GLY A 168 -8.29 -11.73 -22.66
CA GLY A 168 -6.90 -11.67 -23.13
C GLY A 168 -6.65 -10.70 -24.30
N GLU A 169 -7.60 -9.84 -24.64
CA GLU A 169 -7.44 -8.83 -25.68
C GLU A 169 -6.67 -7.62 -25.14
N PHE A 170 -5.36 -7.74 -25.10
CA PHE A 170 -4.49 -6.59 -24.92
C PHE A 170 -4.33 -5.89 -26.27
N THR A 171 -5.09 -4.83 -26.50
CA THR A 171 -4.81 -3.93 -27.61
C THR A 171 -3.53 -3.15 -27.29
N THR A 172 -2.48 -3.48 -28.01
CA THR A 172 -1.23 -2.71 -28.14
C THR A 172 -1.49 -1.34 -28.74
#